data_d3a7e35c564b5114fba4cc9a16663624
#
_entry.id   d3a7e35c564b5114fba4cc9a16663624
#
_cell.length_a   1.000
_cell.length_b   1.000
_cell.length_c   1.000
_cell.angle_alpha   90.00
_cell.angle_beta   90.00
_cell.angle_gamma   90.00
#
_symmetry.space_group_name_H-M   'P 1'
#
loop_
_entity.id
_entity.type
_entity.pdbx_description
1 polymer ?
#
loop_
_entity_poly.entity_id
_entity_poly.type
_entity_poly.pdbx_seq_one_letter_code
_entity_poly.pdbx_strand_id
1 'polypeptide(L)'
;MRQSGNEQEVIILGSGLGGLAAGTLLSKNNRSVLLLREKRYQPSYPTQGYHFVPFSNFSEKRIGPSFLKKISNALNLQLLMGNREEVKQTRISSDQSKQKAAFQVVLPKSRIDIFPQRSLSQKEWKREFPKEFIEIEKFYDELNQTQHLLQKVDRKKNASSFFPLRKHSLISGLFPFDSLPKGKMDEKLSPFSRAFREFIQLQLISWGNLFSERFPVPLAGHIFSSETDALSIDVDLEKLEKEIVSEFLRSGGRIEEIDKVKKINLGWRKGFTLSLEGDPRVFQSKFLIFNSPLHQISSLLGKKGKELLKWGEKIRPLYVMIPLFLGVREKVIPVGMKDLLVSMLDLDKPYDNGNVLFLSLSPKGDETKAPEGRRALTVESMMDVGKWEETLLVDYQQEVMKHLYHIIPFLEHYTEFVDFQWASDHVPNWSYSHFLYKVTSDFYWREGVVPVKMSKNIYFVGKENFPYLGLEGEIFSGLSAAQEILKNESWPNFIRP
;
A
#
# COMPACT_ATOMS: atom_id res chain seq x y z
N MET A 1 20.18 31.15 20.87
CA MET A 1 18.77 31.10 21.34
C MET A 1 18.39 29.60 21.41
N ARG A 2 18.12 29.09 22.62
CA ARG A 2 17.60 27.73 22.79
C ARG A 2 16.16 27.75 22.27
N GLN A 3 15.92 27.09 21.11
CA GLN A 3 14.56 26.79 20.65
C GLN A 3 13.85 26.07 21.80
N SER A 4 12.67 26.51 22.20
CA SER A 4 11.84 25.78 23.15
C SER A 4 11.58 24.41 22.49
N GLY A 5 11.70 23.30 23.23
CA GLY A 5 11.63 21.95 22.68
C GLY A 5 10.37 21.63 21.87
N ASN A 6 9.39 22.51 21.86
CA ASN A 6 8.07 22.37 21.23
C ASN A 6 7.93 23.15 19.91
N GLU A 7 8.94 23.92 19.47
CA GLU A 7 8.92 24.63 18.19
C GLU A 7 9.76 23.87 17.16
N GLN A 8 9.14 23.52 16.05
CA GLN A 8 9.75 22.76 14.96
C GLN A 8 9.49 23.45 13.63
N GLU A 9 10.36 23.23 12.65
CA GLU A 9 10.08 23.71 11.30
C GLU A 9 8.94 22.92 10.66
N VAL A 10 8.96 21.60 10.83
CA VAL A 10 7.97 20.68 10.28
C VAL A 10 7.43 19.75 11.36
N ILE A 11 6.13 19.64 11.45
CA ILE A 11 5.44 18.59 12.21
C ILE A 11 4.76 17.65 11.24
N ILE A 12 4.94 16.35 11.47
CA ILE A 12 4.28 15.27 10.73
C ILE A 12 3.30 14.58 11.68
N LEU A 13 2.04 14.47 11.29
CA LEU A 13 1.00 13.76 12.02
C LEU A 13 0.73 12.40 11.39
N GLY A 14 1.03 11.34 12.12
CA GLY A 14 0.96 9.96 11.67
C GLY A 14 2.33 9.39 11.33
N SER A 15 2.43 8.07 11.33
CA SER A 15 3.69 7.32 11.20
C SER A 15 3.72 6.34 10.05
N GLY A 16 2.84 6.47 9.06
CA GLY A 16 2.92 5.69 7.85
C GLY A 16 4.21 5.96 7.06
N LEU A 17 4.53 5.08 6.13
CA LEU A 17 5.79 5.15 5.36
C LEU A 17 5.94 6.44 4.56
N GLY A 18 4.84 7.06 4.13
CA GLY A 18 4.86 8.38 3.49
C GLY A 18 5.37 9.48 4.42
N GLY A 19 4.86 9.52 5.65
CA GLY A 19 5.30 10.48 6.68
C GLY A 19 6.77 10.27 7.08
N LEU A 20 7.16 9.03 7.30
CA LEU A 20 8.54 8.65 7.61
C LEU A 20 9.51 9.01 6.47
N ALA A 21 9.15 8.73 5.21
CA ALA A 21 9.97 9.09 4.05
C ALA A 21 10.12 10.61 3.91
N ALA A 22 9.03 11.37 4.11
CA ALA A 22 9.07 12.84 4.12
C ALA A 22 10.00 13.36 5.21
N GLY A 23 9.81 12.86 6.43
CA GLY A 23 10.60 13.26 7.60
C GLY A 23 12.07 12.98 7.42
N THR A 24 12.42 11.78 6.95
CA THR A 24 13.81 11.39 6.71
C THR A 24 14.48 12.31 5.68
N LEU A 25 13.81 12.55 4.54
CA LEU A 25 14.38 13.43 3.51
C LEU A 25 14.56 14.86 4.01
N LEU A 26 13.62 15.39 4.77
CA LEU A 26 13.69 16.73 5.37
C LEU A 26 14.80 16.81 6.41
N SER A 27 14.91 15.86 7.33
CA SER A 27 15.94 15.83 8.37
C SER A 27 17.34 15.72 7.78
N LYS A 28 17.54 14.88 6.73
CA LYS A 28 18.78 14.84 5.97
C LYS A 28 19.19 16.16 5.33
N ASN A 29 18.23 17.03 5.07
CA ASN A 29 18.43 18.39 4.58
C ASN A 29 18.41 19.44 5.70
N ASN A 30 18.79 19.04 6.92
CA ASN A 30 18.95 19.91 8.09
C ASN A 30 17.67 20.65 8.51
N ARG A 31 16.48 20.06 8.25
CA ARG A 31 15.22 20.60 8.75
C ARG A 31 14.91 20.01 10.12
N SER A 32 14.39 20.85 11.02
CA SER A 32 13.90 20.43 12.32
C SER A 32 12.53 19.77 12.14
N VAL A 33 12.49 18.44 12.29
CA VAL A 33 11.30 17.61 12.04
C VAL A 33 10.88 16.86 13.29
N LEU A 34 9.61 16.99 13.67
CA LEU A 34 8.96 16.21 14.71
C LEU A 34 7.84 15.36 14.09
N LEU A 35 7.91 14.06 14.26
CA LEU A 35 6.85 13.12 13.89
C LEU A 35 6.06 12.77 15.16
N LEU A 36 4.76 13.01 15.13
CA LEU A 36 3.83 12.65 16.19
C LEU A 36 3.14 11.34 15.81
N ARG A 37 3.43 10.28 16.57
CA ARG A 37 2.90 8.92 16.38
C ARG A 37 1.86 8.64 17.45
N GLU A 38 0.70 8.13 17.05
CA GLU A 38 -0.28 7.65 18.04
C GLU A 38 0.24 6.38 18.74
N LYS A 39 0.11 6.29 20.06
CA LYS A 39 0.58 5.15 20.91
C LYS A 39 0.00 3.80 20.49
N ARG A 40 -1.18 3.79 19.87
CA ARG A 40 -1.87 2.57 19.43
C ARG A 40 -1.32 1.97 18.13
N TYR A 41 -0.39 2.66 17.47
CA TYR A 41 0.22 2.16 16.24
C TYR A 41 1.09 0.95 16.52
N GLN A 42 0.73 -0.18 15.91
CA GLN A 42 1.48 -1.43 15.98
C GLN A 42 1.72 -1.95 14.56
N PRO A 43 2.97 -1.87 14.04
CA PRO A 43 3.30 -2.37 12.71
C PRO A 43 3.28 -3.89 12.63
N SER A 44 3.36 -4.56 13.76
CA SER A 44 3.33 -6.01 13.89
C SER A 44 2.55 -6.44 15.14
N TYR A 45 2.02 -7.65 15.11
CA TYR A 45 1.22 -8.22 16.18
C TYR A 45 1.75 -9.58 16.61
N PRO A 46 2.67 -9.63 17.61
CA PRO A 46 3.12 -10.87 18.21
C PRO A 46 2.10 -11.37 19.25
N THR A 47 1.66 -12.60 19.13
CA THR A 47 0.76 -13.25 20.09
C THR A 47 0.93 -14.76 20.07
N GLN A 48 0.92 -15.42 21.25
CA GLN A 48 0.99 -16.87 21.44
C GLN A 48 2.11 -17.58 20.63
N GLY A 49 3.26 -16.94 20.48
CA GLY A 49 4.38 -17.47 19.69
C GLY A 49 4.27 -17.27 18.19
N TYR A 50 3.19 -16.66 17.71
CA TYR A 50 3.02 -16.26 16.31
C TYR A 50 3.31 -14.77 16.14
N HIS A 51 3.74 -14.38 14.95
CA HIS A 51 4.02 -13.00 14.60
C HIS A 51 3.26 -12.63 13.31
N PHE A 52 2.23 -11.84 13.48
CA PHE A 52 1.39 -11.36 12.38
C PHE A 52 1.78 -9.94 11.96
N VAL A 53 1.52 -9.63 10.70
CA VAL A 53 1.59 -8.26 10.18
C VAL A 53 0.16 -7.86 9.79
N PRO A 54 -0.50 -7.02 10.59
CA PRO A 54 -1.82 -6.51 10.26
C PRO A 54 -1.77 -5.74 8.92
N PHE A 55 -2.84 -5.84 8.14
CA PHE A 55 -2.98 -5.14 6.86
C PHE A 55 -1.84 -5.41 5.87
N SER A 56 -1.41 -6.67 5.81
CA SER A 56 -0.35 -7.12 4.93
C SER A 56 -0.86 -7.52 3.55
N ASN A 57 -1.83 -6.77 3.00
CA ASN A 57 -2.33 -7.08 1.66
C ASN A 57 -1.23 -6.96 0.59
N PHE A 58 -1.51 -7.47 -0.59
CA PHE A 58 -0.50 -7.60 -1.66
C PHE A 58 0.12 -6.27 -2.08
N SER A 59 -0.68 -5.20 -2.15
CA SER A 59 -0.22 -3.89 -2.59
C SER A 59 0.80 -3.25 -1.63
N GLU A 60 0.84 -3.70 -0.38
CA GLU A 60 1.76 -3.21 0.63
C GLU A 60 3.07 -4.00 0.69
N LYS A 61 3.14 -5.16 0.05
CA LYS A 61 4.32 -6.02 0.04
C LYS A 61 5.22 -5.83 -1.18
N ARG A 62 4.83 -5.01 -2.14
CA ARG A 62 5.54 -4.90 -3.41
C ARG A 62 6.15 -3.53 -3.62
N ILE A 63 7.44 -3.53 -3.89
CA ILE A 63 8.18 -2.37 -4.41
C ILE A 63 8.97 -2.83 -5.63
N GLY A 64 8.81 -2.12 -6.75
CA GLY A 64 9.62 -2.39 -7.93
C GLY A 64 11.10 -2.12 -7.66
N PRO A 65 12.03 -2.95 -8.20
CA PRO A 65 13.47 -2.82 -7.93
C PRO A 65 14.02 -1.45 -8.29
N SER A 66 13.53 -0.86 -9.36
CA SER A 66 13.91 0.49 -9.80
C SER A 66 13.49 1.55 -8.79
N PHE A 67 12.26 1.45 -8.25
CA PHE A 67 11.76 2.35 -7.23
C PHE A 67 12.50 2.14 -5.91
N LEU A 68 12.70 0.88 -5.48
CA LEU A 68 13.45 0.54 -4.28
C LEU A 68 14.87 1.10 -4.31
N LYS A 69 15.60 0.96 -5.44
CA LYS A 69 16.91 1.56 -5.61
C LYS A 69 16.89 3.08 -5.46
N LYS A 70 15.87 3.73 -6.02
CA LYS A 70 15.71 5.18 -5.93
C LYS A 70 15.46 5.63 -4.49
N ILE A 71 14.55 4.98 -3.75
CA ILE A 71 14.30 5.34 -2.34
C ILE A 71 15.49 5.05 -1.44
N SER A 72 16.19 3.93 -1.68
CA SER A 72 17.42 3.60 -0.94
C SER A 72 18.47 4.69 -1.09
N ASN A 73 18.68 5.19 -2.30
CA ASN A 73 19.60 6.31 -2.54
C ASN A 73 19.11 7.61 -1.89
N ALA A 74 17.83 7.96 -2.05
CA ALA A 74 17.28 9.21 -1.52
C ALA A 74 17.30 9.26 0.01
N LEU A 75 16.95 8.14 0.64
CA LEU A 75 16.87 8.02 2.10
C LEU A 75 18.14 7.45 2.74
N ASN A 76 19.12 7.00 1.96
CA ASN A 76 20.38 6.38 2.42
C ASN A 76 20.14 5.08 3.22
N LEU A 77 19.24 4.22 2.73
CA LEU A 77 18.90 2.96 3.39
C LEU A 77 19.99 1.91 3.12
N GLN A 78 20.63 1.40 4.18
CA GLN A 78 21.80 0.53 4.06
C GLN A 78 21.46 -0.94 3.84
N LEU A 79 20.42 -1.44 4.49
CA LEU A 79 19.98 -2.85 4.39
C LEU A 79 19.57 -3.24 2.97
N LEU A 80 18.99 -2.30 2.24
CA LEU A 80 18.59 -2.50 0.84
C LEU A 80 19.78 -2.37 -0.13
N MET A 81 20.90 -1.79 0.33
CA MET A 81 22.15 -1.64 -0.45
C MET A 81 23.20 -2.69 -0.08
N GLY A 82 23.12 -3.27 1.12
CA GLY A 82 24.22 -3.96 1.81
C GLY A 82 24.52 -5.39 1.38
N ASN A 83 23.62 -6.10 0.72
CA ASN A 83 23.89 -7.48 0.33
C ASN A 83 23.83 -7.68 -1.17
N ARG A 84 24.89 -7.17 -1.86
CA ARG A 84 25.18 -7.64 -3.22
C ARG A 84 25.29 -9.17 -3.29
N GLU A 85 25.60 -9.86 -2.21
CA GLU A 85 25.65 -11.31 -2.12
C GLU A 85 24.26 -11.94 -1.84
N GLU A 86 23.41 -11.35 -0.99
CA GLU A 86 22.00 -11.78 -0.84
C GLU A 86 21.18 -11.47 -2.09
N VAL A 87 21.38 -10.30 -2.71
CA VAL A 87 20.82 -9.99 -4.03
C VAL A 87 21.40 -10.90 -5.11
N LYS A 88 22.67 -11.36 -4.99
CA LYS A 88 23.24 -12.41 -5.83
C LYS A 88 22.72 -13.80 -5.46
N GLN A 89 22.50 -14.14 -4.18
CA GLN A 89 21.85 -15.37 -3.77
C GLN A 89 20.38 -15.38 -4.18
N THR A 90 19.68 -14.25 -4.07
CA THR A 90 18.35 -14.08 -4.68
C THR A 90 18.42 -14.15 -6.22
N ARG A 91 19.53 -13.76 -6.85
CA ARG A 91 19.78 -13.96 -8.29
C ARG A 91 20.27 -15.36 -8.65
N ILE A 92 20.93 -16.08 -7.76
CA ILE A 92 21.37 -17.47 -7.99
C ILE A 92 20.20 -18.46 -7.79
N SER A 93 19.23 -18.12 -6.94
CA SER A 93 17.92 -18.78 -6.94
C SER A 93 17.06 -18.37 -8.15
N SER A 94 17.59 -17.59 -9.09
CA SER A 94 16.85 -16.95 -10.18
C SER A 94 16.15 -17.93 -11.13
N ASP A 95 16.64 -19.13 -11.30
CA ASP A 95 15.94 -20.12 -12.12
C ASP A 95 14.84 -20.88 -11.34
N GLN A 96 15.02 -21.12 -10.05
CA GLN A 96 13.97 -21.72 -9.21
C GLN A 96 12.93 -20.69 -8.77
N SER A 97 13.32 -19.44 -8.52
CA SER A 97 12.36 -18.36 -8.18
C SER A 97 11.46 -17.97 -9.34
N LYS A 98 11.95 -18.07 -10.58
CA LYS A 98 11.13 -17.86 -11.79
C LYS A 98 10.03 -18.89 -11.96
N GLN A 99 10.20 -20.09 -11.40
CA GLN A 99 9.20 -21.17 -11.43
C GLN A 99 8.23 -21.13 -10.25
N LYS A 100 8.49 -20.28 -9.22
CA LYS A 100 7.58 -20.11 -8.08
C LYS A 100 6.50 -19.10 -8.44
N ALA A 101 5.23 -19.46 -8.24
CA ALA A 101 4.12 -18.53 -8.39
C ALA A 101 4.26 -17.37 -7.42
N ALA A 102 4.00 -16.14 -7.89
CA ALA A 102 4.02 -14.94 -7.06
C ALA A 102 2.83 -14.93 -6.09
N PHE A 103 1.65 -15.31 -6.57
CA PHE A 103 0.44 -15.51 -5.77
C PHE A 103 -0.57 -16.40 -6.52
N GLN A 104 -1.71 -16.67 -5.91
CA GLN A 104 -2.75 -17.51 -6.46
C GLN A 104 -4.11 -16.81 -6.41
N VAL A 105 -4.90 -16.93 -7.47
CA VAL A 105 -6.31 -16.52 -7.50
C VAL A 105 -7.18 -17.76 -7.46
N VAL A 106 -8.11 -17.81 -6.50
CA VAL A 106 -9.05 -18.91 -6.34
C VAL A 106 -10.45 -18.39 -6.61
N LEU A 107 -11.10 -18.96 -7.63
CA LEU A 107 -12.50 -18.73 -7.98
C LEU A 107 -13.32 -19.99 -7.67
N PRO A 108 -14.64 -19.96 -7.69
CA PRO A 108 -15.48 -21.10 -7.31
C PRO A 108 -15.16 -22.41 -8.05
N LYS A 109 -14.67 -22.31 -9.28
CA LYS A 109 -14.36 -23.47 -10.14
C LYS A 109 -12.93 -23.49 -10.70
N SER A 110 -12.10 -22.52 -10.29
CA SER A 110 -10.76 -22.32 -10.86
C SER A 110 -9.76 -21.95 -9.79
N ARG A 111 -8.55 -22.50 -9.92
CA ARG A 111 -7.41 -22.15 -9.08
C ARG A 111 -6.22 -21.85 -9.98
N ILE A 112 -5.85 -20.57 -10.04
CA ILE A 112 -4.95 -20.01 -11.03
C ILE A 112 -3.70 -19.46 -10.36
N ASP A 113 -2.56 -20.06 -10.67
CA ASP A 113 -1.27 -19.59 -10.21
C ASP A 113 -0.78 -18.44 -11.11
N ILE A 114 -0.34 -17.35 -10.49
CA ILE A 114 0.26 -16.22 -11.20
C ILE A 114 1.78 -16.33 -11.11
N PHE A 115 2.42 -16.46 -12.25
CA PHE A 115 3.86 -16.61 -12.36
C PHE A 115 4.51 -15.33 -12.91
N PRO A 116 5.71 -14.98 -12.44
CA PRO A 116 6.52 -13.94 -13.09
C PRO A 116 6.85 -14.29 -14.54
N GLN A 117 7.00 -15.59 -14.84
CA GLN A 117 7.30 -16.07 -16.19
C GLN A 117 6.02 -16.27 -16.99
N ARG A 118 5.82 -15.47 -18.04
CA ARG A 118 4.61 -15.50 -18.88
C ARG A 118 4.25 -16.88 -19.40
N SER A 119 5.24 -17.68 -19.85
CA SER A 119 4.99 -19.02 -20.39
C SER A 119 4.36 -19.99 -19.37
N LEU A 120 4.58 -19.79 -18.08
CA LEU A 120 3.93 -20.54 -17.02
C LEU A 120 2.50 -20.03 -16.80
N SER A 121 2.29 -18.72 -16.75
CA SER A 121 0.94 -18.13 -16.66
C SER A 121 0.07 -18.51 -17.87
N GLN A 122 0.63 -18.59 -19.08
CA GLN A 122 -0.09 -19.05 -20.27
C GLN A 122 -0.61 -20.50 -20.12
N LYS A 123 0.15 -21.40 -19.45
CA LYS A 123 -0.32 -22.75 -19.16
C LYS A 123 -1.53 -22.75 -18.24
N GLU A 124 -1.51 -21.87 -17.21
CA GLU A 124 -2.64 -21.69 -16.31
C GLU A 124 -3.87 -21.15 -17.05
N TRP A 125 -3.71 -20.09 -17.85
CA TRP A 125 -4.80 -19.51 -18.64
C TRP A 125 -5.40 -20.51 -19.63
N LYS A 126 -4.56 -21.30 -20.29
CA LYS A 126 -5.03 -22.35 -21.23
C LYS A 126 -5.79 -23.47 -20.50
N ARG A 127 -5.38 -23.81 -19.27
CA ARG A 127 -6.06 -24.81 -18.44
C ARG A 127 -7.43 -24.31 -17.96
N GLU A 128 -7.48 -23.08 -17.43
CA GLU A 128 -8.67 -22.57 -16.75
C GLU A 128 -9.65 -21.86 -17.68
N PHE A 129 -9.17 -21.25 -18.76
CA PHE A 129 -9.96 -20.51 -19.74
C PHE A 129 -9.71 -21.00 -21.18
N PRO A 130 -9.86 -22.29 -21.49
CA PRO A 130 -9.46 -22.84 -22.78
C PRO A 130 -10.22 -22.23 -23.98
N LYS A 131 -11.46 -21.80 -23.79
CA LYS A 131 -12.29 -21.21 -24.85
C LYS A 131 -11.91 -19.76 -25.18
N GLU A 132 -11.28 -19.06 -24.25
CA GLU A 132 -10.93 -17.65 -24.35
C GLU A 132 -9.41 -17.43 -24.44
N PHE A 133 -8.63 -18.50 -24.51
CA PHE A 133 -7.18 -18.44 -24.36
C PHE A 133 -6.51 -17.51 -25.39
N ILE A 134 -6.94 -17.54 -26.65
CA ILE A 134 -6.36 -16.69 -27.72
C ILE A 134 -6.63 -15.21 -27.46
N GLU A 135 -7.83 -14.88 -27.02
CA GLU A 135 -8.24 -13.52 -26.69
C GLU A 135 -7.50 -13.02 -25.43
N ILE A 136 -7.30 -13.90 -24.46
CA ILE A 136 -6.51 -13.63 -23.25
C ILE A 136 -5.06 -13.30 -23.60
N GLU A 137 -4.44 -14.06 -24.50
CA GLU A 137 -3.08 -13.76 -24.96
C GLU A 137 -2.99 -12.38 -25.62
N LYS A 138 -3.93 -12.04 -26.50
CA LYS A 138 -3.99 -10.69 -27.13
C LYS A 138 -4.17 -9.59 -26.09
N PHE A 139 -5.06 -9.81 -25.11
CA PHE A 139 -5.29 -8.86 -24.02
C PHE A 139 -4.00 -8.56 -23.23
N TYR A 140 -3.27 -9.58 -22.82
CA TYR A 140 -1.99 -9.40 -22.13
C TYR A 140 -0.89 -8.82 -23.04
N ASP A 141 -0.90 -9.08 -24.34
CA ASP A 141 0.02 -8.47 -25.29
C ASP A 141 -0.21 -6.96 -25.40
N GLU A 142 -1.46 -6.51 -25.42
CA GLU A 142 -1.79 -5.09 -25.41
C GLU A 142 -1.33 -4.41 -24.10
N LEU A 143 -1.52 -5.07 -22.94
CA LEU A 143 -1.04 -4.56 -21.66
C LEU A 143 0.48 -4.45 -21.63
N ASN A 144 1.21 -5.45 -22.16
CA ASN A 144 2.66 -5.46 -22.24
C ASN A 144 3.20 -4.36 -23.19
N GLN A 145 2.52 -4.09 -24.32
CA GLN A 145 2.88 -2.97 -25.18
C GLN A 145 2.79 -1.64 -24.44
N THR A 146 1.75 -1.47 -23.64
CA THR A 146 1.59 -0.29 -22.77
C THR A 146 2.76 -0.14 -21.80
N GLN A 147 3.19 -1.25 -21.21
CA GLN A 147 4.36 -1.28 -20.33
C GLN A 147 5.65 -0.87 -21.04
N HIS A 148 5.91 -1.41 -22.22
CA HIS A 148 7.10 -1.06 -23.01
C HIS A 148 7.15 0.43 -23.37
N LEU A 149 6.00 1.03 -23.60
CA LEU A 149 5.90 2.48 -23.82
C LEU A 149 6.25 3.26 -22.56
N LEU A 150 5.76 2.81 -21.38
CA LEU A 150 6.09 3.40 -20.08
C LEU A 150 7.61 3.32 -19.81
N GLN A 151 8.23 2.17 -20.02
CA GLN A 151 9.67 1.96 -19.81
C GLN A 151 10.56 2.75 -20.79
N LYS A 152 10.17 2.88 -22.08
CA LYS A 152 10.95 3.64 -23.07
C LYS A 152 11.07 5.12 -22.73
N VAL A 153 10.09 5.66 -22.05
CA VAL A 153 10.10 7.06 -21.64
C VAL A 153 10.92 7.28 -20.39
N ASP A 154 10.88 6.33 -19.46
CA ASP A 154 11.74 6.36 -18.27
C ASP A 154 13.24 6.34 -18.67
N ARG A 155 13.61 5.60 -19.71
CA ARG A 155 14.98 5.54 -20.24
C ARG A 155 15.41 6.82 -20.99
N LYS A 156 14.49 7.54 -21.63
CA LYS A 156 14.81 8.80 -22.37
C LYS A 156 14.98 10.01 -21.45
N LYS A 157 14.43 9.98 -20.24
CA LYS A 157 14.63 11.01 -19.22
C LYS A 157 15.79 10.57 -18.34
N ASN A 158 16.95 11.21 -18.54
CA ASN A 158 18.19 10.95 -17.82
C ASN A 158 17.99 10.54 -16.37
N ALA A 159 18.67 9.47 -15.95
CA ALA A 159 18.63 8.80 -14.66
C ALA A 159 19.03 9.68 -13.44
N SER A 160 19.26 10.98 -13.60
CA SER A 160 19.77 11.88 -12.57
C SER A 160 18.72 12.70 -11.82
N SER A 161 17.47 12.77 -12.26
CA SER A 161 16.43 13.47 -11.51
C SER A 161 15.32 12.53 -11.10
N PHE A 162 15.19 12.32 -9.79
CA PHE A 162 14.08 11.59 -9.20
C PHE A 162 12.74 12.26 -9.54
N PHE A 163 12.78 13.54 -9.94
CA PHE A 163 11.61 14.38 -10.18
C PHE A 163 11.87 15.41 -11.30
N PRO A 164 10.98 15.53 -12.27
CA PRO A 164 11.08 16.61 -13.26
C PRO A 164 10.75 17.95 -12.60
N LEU A 165 11.69 18.89 -12.72
CA LEU A 165 11.68 20.23 -12.11
C LEU A 165 10.69 21.22 -12.76
N ARG A 166 9.66 20.80 -13.49
CA ARG A 166 8.72 21.72 -14.14
C ARG A 166 7.29 21.57 -13.66
N LYS A 167 6.61 22.70 -13.55
CA LYS A 167 5.30 23.06 -12.99
C LYS A 167 4.07 22.22 -13.35
N HIS A 168 4.18 21.10 -14.04
CA HIS A 168 3.07 20.22 -14.39
C HIS A 168 3.26 18.86 -13.76
N SER A 169 2.26 18.46 -13.04
CA SER A 169 1.98 17.17 -12.40
C SER A 169 3.16 16.25 -12.09
N LEU A 170 3.33 15.90 -10.83
CA LEU A 170 4.37 15.00 -10.33
C LEU A 170 4.39 13.64 -11.07
N ILE A 171 3.24 13.16 -11.49
CA ILE A 171 3.08 11.89 -12.23
C ILE A 171 3.46 12.03 -13.71
N SER A 172 3.32 13.21 -14.34
CA SER A 172 3.75 13.39 -15.74
C SER A 172 5.24 13.14 -15.93
N GLY A 173 6.00 13.17 -14.84
CA GLY A 173 7.41 12.77 -14.83
C GLY A 173 7.66 11.27 -14.73
N LEU A 174 6.74 10.53 -14.12
CA LEU A 174 6.78 9.07 -14.05
C LEU A 174 6.19 8.41 -15.31
N PHE A 175 5.17 9.04 -15.91
CA PHE A 175 4.42 8.46 -17.02
C PHE A 175 4.25 9.46 -18.17
N PRO A 176 4.63 9.13 -19.42
CA PRO A 176 4.39 9.93 -20.62
C PRO A 176 2.98 9.70 -21.15
N PHE A 177 2.02 10.33 -20.59
CA PHE A 177 0.60 10.04 -20.78
C PHE A 177 0.05 10.27 -22.18
N ASP A 178 0.64 11.20 -22.93
CA ASP A 178 0.10 11.56 -24.25
C ASP A 178 0.32 10.48 -25.33
N SER A 179 1.27 9.57 -25.10
CA SER A 179 1.59 8.46 -26.00
C SER A 179 1.01 7.11 -25.56
N LEU A 180 0.26 7.07 -24.44
CA LEU A 180 -0.29 5.83 -23.90
C LEU A 180 -1.64 5.49 -24.51
N PRO A 181 -1.99 4.20 -24.63
CA PRO A 181 -3.31 3.76 -25.05
C PRO A 181 -4.41 4.40 -24.21
N LYS A 182 -5.43 4.90 -24.86
CA LYS A 182 -6.65 5.39 -24.22
C LYS A 182 -7.61 4.20 -24.07
N GLY A 183 -8.37 4.14 -22.99
CA GLY A 183 -9.39 3.13 -22.78
C GLY A 183 -9.56 2.74 -21.32
N LYS A 184 -10.59 2.01 -21.05
CA LYS A 184 -10.98 1.52 -19.72
C LYS A 184 -11.03 0.00 -19.73
N MET A 185 -10.74 -0.59 -18.56
CA MET A 185 -10.67 -2.04 -18.41
C MET A 185 -12.03 -2.71 -18.59
N ASP A 186 -13.13 -2.07 -18.15
CA ASP A 186 -14.48 -2.59 -18.37
C ASP A 186 -14.78 -2.80 -19.86
N GLU A 187 -14.41 -1.84 -20.73
CA GLU A 187 -14.54 -1.95 -22.18
C GLU A 187 -13.69 -3.10 -22.74
N LYS A 188 -12.45 -3.22 -22.28
CA LYS A 188 -11.52 -4.27 -22.69
C LYS A 188 -11.91 -5.66 -22.20
N LEU A 189 -12.55 -5.75 -21.04
CA LEU A 189 -12.97 -7.00 -20.43
C LEU A 189 -14.37 -7.44 -20.85
N SER A 190 -15.15 -6.57 -21.50
CA SER A 190 -16.53 -6.88 -21.89
C SER A 190 -16.70 -8.16 -22.74
N PRO A 191 -15.76 -8.56 -23.64
CA PRO A 191 -15.89 -9.77 -24.43
C PRO A 191 -15.66 -11.05 -23.65
N PHE A 192 -15.06 -10.98 -22.46
CA PHE A 192 -14.64 -12.15 -21.69
C PHE A 192 -15.73 -12.67 -20.77
N SER A 193 -15.61 -13.96 -20.40
CA SER A 193 -16.47 -14.60 -19.40
C SER A 193 -16.39 -13.86 -18.05
N ARG A 194 -17.44 -14.00 -17.24
CA ARG A 194 -17.47 -13.43 -15.90
C ARG A 194 -16.29 -13.92 -15.05
N ALA A 195 -15.96 -15.20 -15.12
CA ALA A 195 -14.86 -15.76 -14.36
C ALA A 195 -13.51 -15.07 -14.69
N PHE A 196 -13.24 -14.82 -15.98
CA PHE A 196 -12.01 -14.12 -16.37
C PHE A 196 -12.05 -12.64 -15.95
N ARG A 197 -13.20 -11.97 -16.04
CA ARG A 197 -13.35 -10.58 -15.57
C ARG A 197 -13.06 -10.48 -14.08
N GLU A 198 -13.63 -11.37 -13.25
CA GLU A 198 -13.36 -11.41 -11.82
C GLU A 198 -11.91 -11.77 -11.51
N PHE A 199 -11.31 -12.69 -12.26
CA PHE A 199 -9.88 -13.01 -12.17
C PHE A 199 -8.99 -11.77 -12.35
N ILE A 200 -9.29 -10.92 -13.33
CA ILE A 200 -8.57 -9.66 -13.55
C ILE A 200 -8.89 -8.63 -12.47
N GLN A 201 -10.15 -8.49 -12.08
CA GLN A 201 -10.57 -7.52 -11.07
C GLN A 201 -9.94 -7.81 -9.70
N LEU A 202 -9.90 -9.09 -9.30
CA LEU A 202 -9.23 -9.49 -8.05
C LEU A 202 -7.74 -9.14 -8.06
N GLN A 203 -7.06 -9.30 -9.18
CA GLN A 203 -5.66 -8.89 -9.31
C GLN A 203 -5.50 -7.36 -9.20
N LEU A 204 -6.36 -6.58 -9.87
CA LEU A 204 -6.34 -5.12 -9.79
C LEU A 204 -6.56 -4.62 -8.36
N ILE A 205 -7.49 -5.22 -7.63
CA ILE A 205 -7.76 -4.89 -6.23
C ILE A 205 -6.58 -5.28 -5.34
N SER A 206 -6.02 -6.47 -5.57
CA SER A 206 -4.90 -6.99 -4.78
C SER A 206 -3.66 -6.09 -4.83
N TRP A 207 -3.43 -5.44 -5.98
CA TRP A 207 -2.22 -4.63 -6.19
C TRP A 207 -2.45 -3.13 -6.10
N GLY A 208 -3.68 -2.67 -6.27
CA GLY A 208 -3.96 -1.26 -6.49
C GLY A 208 -4.69 -0.54 -5.37
N ASN A 209 -5.06 -1.15 -4.25
CA ASN A 209 -5.88 -0.53 -3.20
C ASN A 209 -7.11 0.24 -3.70
N LEU A 210 -7.57 -0.10 -4.90
CA LEU A 210 -8.55 0.66 -5.64
C LEU A 210 -9.61 -0.27 -6.22
N PHE A 211 -10.86 -0.02 -5.89
CA PHE A 211 -11.99 -0.67 -6.51
C PHE A 211 -12.57 0.25 -7.60
N SER A 212 -12.40 -0.12 -8.86
CA SER A 212 -12.92 0.65 -9.98
C SER A 212 -13.29 -0.27 -11.15
N GLU A 213 -14.55 -0.23 -11.53
CA GLU A 213 -15.03 -0.91 -12.73
C GLU A 213 -14.42 -0.29 -14.00
N ARG A 214 -14.14 1.02 -13.97
CA ARG A 214 -13.61 1.81 -15.09
C ARG A 214 -12.11 2.06 -14.93
N PHE A 215 -11.36 1.03 -14.56
CA PHE A 215 -9.92 1.14 -14.32
C PHE A 215 -9.19 1.52 -15.64
N PRO A 216 -8.29 2.53 -15.64
CA PRO A 216 -7.56 2.92 -16.85
C PRO A 216 -6.61 1.84 -17.34
N VAL A 217 -6.63 1.53 -18.64
CA VAL A 217 -5.73 0.53 -19.26
C VAL A 217 -4.25 0.78 -18.96
N PRO A 218 -3.72 2.02 -19.00
CA PRO A 218 -2.31 2.25 -18.67
C PRO A 218 -1.92 1.88 -17.24
N LEU A 219 -2.82 2.09 -16.28
CA LEU A 219 -2.57 1.67 -14.91
C LEU A 219 -2.64 0.16 -14.74
N ALA A 220 -3.60 -0.50 -15.40
CA ALA A 220 -3.64 -1.96 -15.44
C ALA A 220 -2.34 -2.52 -16.05
N GLY A 221 -1.87 -1.95 -17.16
CA GLY A 221 -0.58 -2.29 -17.76
C GLY A 221 0.58 -2.16 -16.77
N HIS A 222 0.62 -1.10 -15.97
CA HIS A 222 1.64 -0.95 -14.92
C HIS A 222 1.53 -2.01 -13.82
N ILE A 223 0.32 -2.27 -13.32
CA ILE A 223 0.06 -3.27 -12.28
C ILE A 223 0.44 -4.67 -12.79
N PHE A 224 -0.02 -5.06 -13.95
CA PHE A 224 0.29 -6.38 -14.51
C PHE A 224 1.74 -6.52 -14.93
N SER A 225 2.44 -5.43 -15.24
CA SER A 225 3.86 -5.45 -15.53
C SER A 225 4.70 -5.73 -14.29
N SER A 226 4.27 -5.24 -13.15
CA SER A 226 4.95 -5.54 -11.89
C SER A 226 4.79 -7.00 -11.47
N GLU A 227 3.78 -7.71 -11.99
CA GLU A 227 3.63 -9.15 -11.84
C GLU A 227 4.63 -9.93 -12.71
N THR A 228 4.84 -9.44 -13.93
CA THR A 228 5.75 -10.08 -14.91
C THR A 228 7.21 -9.75 -14.68
N ASP A 229 7.51 -8.59 -14.06
CA ASP A 229 8.85 -8.33 -13.57
C ASP A 229 9.09 -9.24 -12.35
N ALA A 230 9.76 -10.35 -12.60
CA ALA A 230 10.23 -11.32 -11.61
C ALA A 230 11.05 -10.71 -10.45
N LEU A 231 11.05 -9.44 -10.35
CA LEU A 231 11.86 -8.55 -9.54
C LEU A 231 11.04 -7.68 -8.61
N SER A 232 9.71 -7.86 -8.50
CA SER A 232 9.04 -7.24 -7.37
C SER A 232 9.53 -7.93 -6.10
N ILE A 233 10.29 -7.18 -5.33
CA ILE A 233 10.86 -7.65 -4.07
C ILE A 233 9.71 -7.74 -3.09
N ASP A 234 9.49 -8.93 -2.53
CA ASP A 234 8.67 -9.08 -1.35
C ASP A 234 9.39 -8.33 -0.21
N VAL A 235 8.82 -7.20 0.17
CA VAL A 235 9.43 -6.33 1.16
C VAL A 235 8.89 -6.70 2.52
N ASP A 236 9.79 -7.06 3.41
CA ASP A 236 9.47 -7.09 4.83
C ASP A 236 9.21 -5.64 5.30
N LEU A 237 7.93 -5.28 5.41
CA LEU A 237 7.49 -3.93 5.77
C LEU A 237 8.00 -3.49 7.13
N GLU A 238 8.04 -4.40 8.10
CA GLU A 238 8.55 -4.12 9.43
C GLU A 238 10.04 -3.76 9.38
N LYS A 239 10.80 -4.50 8.57
CA LYS A 239 12.23 -4.23 8.37
C LYS A 239 12.45 -2.90 7.64
N LEU A 240 11.66 -2.63 6.60
CA LEU A 240 11.70 -1.37 5.86
C LEU A 240 11.37 -0.18 6.77
N GLU A 241 10.29 -0.28 7.56
CA GLU A 241 9.90 0.77 8.50
C GLU A 241 11.00 1.02 9.54
N LYS A 242 11.52 -0.04 10.16
CA LYS A 242 12.62 0.07 11.14
C LYS A 242 13.86 0.76 10.56
N GLU A 243 14.18 0.47 9.32
CA GLU A 243 15.32 1.08 8.65
C GLU A 243 15.08 2.58 8.37
N ILE A 244 13.90 2.95 7.86
CA ILE A 244 13.55 4.35 7.61
C ILE A 244 13.51 5.13 8.93
N VAL A 245 12.93 4.56 10.01
CA VAL A 245 12.92 5.16 11.35
C VAL A 245 14.33 5.37 11.87
N SER A 246 15.21 4.37 11.75
CA SER A 246 16.61 4.47 12.16
C SER A 246 17.33 5.61 11.42
N GLU A 247 17.15 5.72 10.11
CA GLU A 247 17.75 6.79 9.32
C GLU A 247 17.15 8.15 9.65
N PHE A 248 15.85 8.23 9.90
CA PHE A 248 15.17 9.46 10.34
C PHE A 248 15.77 10.01 11.64
N LEU A 249 15.91 9.13 12.64
CA LEU A 249 16.49 9.52 13.94
C LEU A 249 17.98 9.87 13.81
N ARG A 250 18.75 9.11 13.03
CA ARG A 250 20.17 9.39 12.75
C ARG A 250 20.37 10.74 12.06
N SER A 251 19.41 11.15 11.23
CA SER A 251 19.41 12.44 10.54
C SER A 251 18.94 13.62 11.40
N GLY A 252 18.67 13.40 12.70
CA GLY A 252 18.24 14.44 13.64
C GLY A 252 16.73 14.64 13.72
N GLY A 253 15.93 13.79 13.07
CA GLY A 253 14.49 13.76 13.25
C GLY A 253 14.10 13.26 14.65
N ARG A 254 12.91 13.65 15.12
CA ARG A 254 12.40 13.23 16.43
C ARG A 254 11.02 12.57 16.26
N ILE A 255 10.77 11.53 17.03
CA ILE A 255 9.47 10.85 17.13
C ILE A 255 8.97 11.03 18.55
N GLU A 256 7.74 11.49 18.70
CA GLU A 256 7.02 11.51 19.98
C GLU A 256 5.73 10.72 19.87
N GLU A 257 5.48 9.88 20.86
CA GLU A 257 4.22 9.14 20.98
C GLU A 257 3.18 10.02 21.65
N ILE A 258 2.00 10.07 21.06
CA ILE A 258 0.87 10.85 21.54
C ILE A 258 -0.38 9.99 21.65
N ASP A 259 -1.33 10.38 22.48
CA ASP A 259 -2.63 9.73 22.55
C ASP A 259 -3.49 10.14 21.36
N LYS A 260 -3.77 11.44 21.22
CA LYS A 260 -4.57 11.97 20.12
C LYS A 260 -4.36 13.48 19.95
N VAL A 261 -4.42 13.95 18.72
CA VAL A 261 -4.47 15.39 18.44
C VAL A 261 -5.88 15.91 18.74
N LYS A 262 -5.96 16.89 19.66
CA LYS A 262 -7.24 17.52 20.04
C LYS A 262 -7.67 18.58 19.05
N LYS A 263 -6.74 19.47 18.68
CA LYS A 263 -7.05 20.63 17.83
C LYS A 263 -5.81 21.17 17.12
N ILE A 264 -6.01 21.65 15.91
CA ILE A 264 -4.99 22.37 15.13
C ILE A 264 -5.50 23.78 14.86
N ASN A 265 -4.78 24.79 15.35
CA ASN A 265 -5.05 26.20 15.09
C ASN A 265 -4.11 26.70 14.00
N LEU A 266 -4.69 27.42 13.04
CA LEU A 266 -3.96 28.03 11.95
C LEU A 266 -3.67 29.49 12.31
N GLY A 267 -2.43 29.78 12.70
CA GLY A 267 -1.97 31.13 12.98
C GLY A 267 -1.69 31.90 11.69
N TRP A 268 -2.21 33.15 11.57
CA TRP A 268 -2.06 33.95 10.35
C TRP A 268 -0.61 34.29 9.97
N ARG A 269 0.29 34.40 10.96
CA ARG A 269 1.71 34.76 10.73
C ARG A 269 2.74 33.77 11.30
N LYS A 270 2.32 32.86 12.17
CA LYS A 270 3.23 32.03 13.00
C LYS A 270 3.18 30.51 12.69
N GLY A 271 2.55 30.10 11.59
CA GLY A 271 2.45 28.66 11.32
C GLY A 271 1.28 28.00 12.05
N PHE A 272 1.47 26.76 12.47
CA PHE A 272 0.47 25.91 13.08
C PHE A 272 0.73 25.75 14.57
N THR A 273 -0.34 25.68 15.34
CA THR A 273 -0.30 25.36 16.76
C THR A 273 -1.16 24.12 17.00
N LEU A 274 -0.57 23.07 17.57
CA LEU A 274 -1.21 21.79 17.85
C LEU A 274 -1.36 21.63 19.36
N SER A 275 -2.53 21.23 19.82
CA SER A 275 -2.81 20.78 21.18
C SER A 275 -3.21 19.30 21.17
N LEU A 276 -2.77 18.55 22.17
CA LEU A 276 -3.03 17.15 22.33
C LEU A 276 -4.12 16.89 23.37
N GLU A 277 -4.73 15.73 23.31
CA GLU A 277 -5.67 15.28 24.33
C GLU A 277 -4.88 14.81 25.57
N GLY A 278 -5.25 15.29 26.77
CA GLY A 278 -4.58 14.90 28.01
C GLY A 278 -3.15 15.41 28.22
N ASP A 279 -2.59 16.18 27.28
CA ASP A 279 -1.23 16.72 27.37
C ASP A 279 -1.28 18.26 27.34
N PRO A 280 -0.71 18.95 28.35
CA PRO A 280 -0.70 20.40 28.39
C PRO A 280 0.26 21.05 27.39
N ARG A 281 1.13 20.30 26.77
CA ARG A 281 2.11 20.81 25.81
C ARG A 281 1.42 21.29 24.53
N VAL A 282 1.97 22.36 23.99
CA VAL A 282 1.54 22.95 22.72
C VAL A 282 2.71 22.91 21.76
N PHE A 283 2.49 22.32 20.60
CA PHE A 283 3.51 22.21 19.55
C PHE A 283 3.28 23.29 18.50
N GLN A 284 4.37 23.83 17.95
CA GLN A 284 4.32 24.86 16.92
C GLN A 284 5.17 24.46 15.72
N SER A 285 4.68 24.73 14.50
CA SER A 285 5.43 24.46 13.27
C SER A 285 5.10 25.45 12.15
N LYS A 286 6.06 25.63 11.25
CA LYS A 286 5.87 26.38 10.00
C LYS A 286 5.14 25.54 8.93
N PHE A 287 5.47 24.26 8.83
CA PHE A 287 4.88 23.32 7.91
C PHE A 287 4.20 22.16 8.65
N LEU A 288 3.10 21.70 8.10
CA LEU A 288 2.33 20.57 8.62
C LEU A 288 2.13 19.52 7.52
N ILE A 289 2.54 18.30 7.81
CA ILE A 289 2.33 17.14 6.95
C ILE A 289 1.35 16.20 7.67
N PHE A 290 0.25 15.88 7.01
CA PHE A 290 -0.69 14.87 7.46
C PHE A 290 -0.37 13.54 6.78
N ASN A 291 -0.15 12.51 7.58
CA ASN A 291 -0.03 11.12 7.14
C ASN A 291 -1.10 10.27 7.86
N SER A 292 -2.32 10.71 7.75
CA SER A 292 -3.54 10.09 8.30
C SER A 292 -4.65 10.17 7.26
N PRO A 293 -5.66 9.29 7.30
CA PRO A 293 -6.77 9.32 6.34
C PRO A 293 -7.44 10.70 6.24
N LEU A 294 -7.81 11.09 5.03
CA LEU A 294 -8.33 12.44 4.72
C LEU A 294 -9.55 12.82 5.56
N HIS A 295 -10.44 11.87 5.85
CA HIS A 295 -11.64 12.12 6.65
C HIS A 295 -11.33 12.53 8.10
N GLN A 296 -10.22 12.07 8.69
CA GLN A 296 -9.80 12.45 10.03
C GLN A 296 -9.25 13.87 10.08
N ILE A 297 -8.51 14.27 9.03
CA ILE A 297 -7.90 15.59 8.95
C ILE A 297 -8.96 16.68 8.93
N SER A 298 -10.07 16.43 8.27
CA SER A 298 -11.16 17.42 8.14
C SER A 298 -11.74 17.83 9.48
N SER A 299 -11.84 16.93 10.44
CA SER A 299 -12.33 17.21 11.79
C SER A 299 -11.34 18.07 12.58
N LEU A 300 -10.03 17.88 12.40
CA LEU A 300 -8.96 18.61 13.11
C LEU A 300 -8.80 20.06 12.65
N LEU A 301 -9.11 20.35 11.38
CA LEU A 301 -8.89 21.67 10.76
C LEU A 301 -10.14 22.58 10.77
N GLY A 302 -11.28 22.12 11.27
CA GLY A 302 -12.51 22.91 11.39
C GLY A 302 -13.00 23.46 10.02
N LYS A 303 -13.28 24.78 9.93
CA LYS A 303 -13.82 25.39 8.69
C LYS A 303 -12.91 25.16 7.46
N LYS A 304 -11.59 25.19 7.61
CA LYS A 304 -10.64 24.91 6.53
C LYS A 304 -10.61 23.43 6.15
N GLY A 305 -10.92 22.53 7.08
CA GLY A 305 -11.12 21.10 6.77
C GLY A 305 -12.24 20.86 5.76
N LYS A 306 -13.29 21.68 5.76
CA LYS A 306 -14.39 21.59 4.78
C LYS A 306 -13.93 21.80 3.33
N GLU A 307 -12.89 22.63 3.09
CA GLU A 307 -12.31 22.78 1.76
C GLU A 307 -11.54 21.53 1.32
N LEU A 308 -10.94 20.84 2.28
CA LEU A 308 -10.26 19.57 2.03
C LEU A 308 -11.23 18.42 1.73
N LEU A 309 -12.46 18.47 2.29
CA LEU A 309 -13.51 17.50 2.01
C LEU A 309 -13.91 17.43 0.53
N LYS A 310 -13.71 18.49 -0.25
CA LYS A 310 -13.92 18.48 -1.72
C LYS A 310 -13.07 17.40 -2.41
N TRP A 311 -11.91 17.06 -1.85
CA TRP A 311 -11.09 15.96 -2.35
C TRP A 311 -11.66 14.60 -1.94
N GLY A 312 -12.31 14.52 -0.77
CA GLY A 312 -13.05 13.34 -0.32
C GLY A 312 -14.23 12.96 -1.22
N GLU A 313 -14.78 13.93 -1.99
CA GLU A 313 -15.80 13.63 -3.00
C GLU A 313 -15.23 12.86 -4.20
N LYS A 314 -13.92 13.01 -4.47
CA LYS A 314 -13.22 12.33 -5.56
C LYS A 314 -12.73 10.94 -5.20
N ILE A 315 -12.42 10.73 -3.94
CA ILE A 315 -11.99 9.45 -3.39
C ILE A 315 -12.71 9.20 -2.07
N ARG A 316 -13.33 8.04 -1.94
CA ARG A 316 -13.99 7.63 -0.71
C ARG A 316 -13.61 6.20 -0.36
N PRO A 317 -13.45 5.86 0.91
CA PRO A 317 -13.40 4.47 1.35
C PRO A 317 -14.68 3.75 0.88
N LEU A 318 -14.53 2.61 0.24
CA LEU A 318 -15.64 1.75 -0.16
C LEU A 318 -15.72 0.54 0.76
N TYR A 319 -14.59 -0.12 0.95
CA TYR A 319 -14.45 -1.25 1.86
C TYR A 319 -13.36 -0.97 2.88
N VAL A 320 -13.60 -1.43 4.11
CA VAL A 320 -12.56 -1.55 5.14
C VAL A 320 -12.10 -3.00 5.18
N MET A 321 -10.79 -3.21 5.32
CA MET A 321 -10.21 -4.53 5.45
C MET A 321 -10.29 -4.97 6.91
N ILE A 322 -10.86 -6.13 7.14
CA ILE A 322 -11.02 -6.74 8.46
C ILE A 322 -10.03 -7.90 8.57
N PRO A 323 -8.97 -7.77 9.36
CA PRO A 323 -8.02 -8.84 9.57
C PRO A 323 -8.53 -9.86 10.59
N LEU A 324 -8.18 -11.12 10.35
CA LEU A 324 -8.35 -12.25 11.23
C LEU A 324 -7.05 -13.03 11.29
N PHE A 325 -6.58 -13.37 12.48
CA PHE A 325 -5.30 -14.03 12.68
C PHE A 325 -5.47 -15.45 13.19
N LEU A 326 -4.80 -16.40 12.54
CA LEU A 326 -4.85 -17.81 12.90
C LEU A 326 -3.43 -18.40 13.04
N GLY A 327 -3.21 -19.12 14.11
CA GLY A 327 -2.09 -20.04 14.24
C GLY A 327 -2.51 -21.43 13.79
N VAL A 328 -1.89 -21.98 12.74
CA VAL A 328 -2.30 -23.24 12.13
C VAL A 328 -1.14 -24.23 12.03
N ARG A 329 -1.43 -25.52 12.10
CA ARG A 329 -0.41 -26.56 11.84
C ARG A 329 -0.12 -26.63 10.35
N GLU A 330 1.15 -26.66 9.98
CA GLU A 330 1.58 -26.64 8.58
C GLU A 330 0.94 -27.75 7.72
N LYS A 331 0.72 -28.92 8.31
CA LYS A 331 0.16 -30.10 7.59
C LYS A 331 -1.26 -29.91 7.06
N VAL A 332 -2.00 -28.89 7.56
CA VAL A 332 -3.36 -28.59 7.04
C VAL A 332 -3.33 -27.79 5.75
N ILE A 333 -2.21 -27.14 5.44
CA ILE A 333 -2.10 -26.30 4.26
C ILE A 333 -2.09 -27.21 3.02
N PRO A 334 -3.04 -27.03 2.07
CA PRO A 334 -3.09 -27.83 0.85
C PRO A 334 -1.80 -27.73 0.04
N VAL A 335 -1.30 -28.82 -0.49
CA VAL A 335 -0.01 -28.90 -1.21
C VAL A 335 0.10 -27.90 -2.37
N GLY A 336 -1.00 -27.58 -3.06
CA GLY A 336 -1.02 -26.62 -4.16
C GLY A 336 -1.26 -25.17 -3.74
N MET A 337 -1.50 -24.90 -2.46
CA MET A 337 -1.79 -23.55 -1.96
C MET A 337 -0.52 -22.73 -1.90
N LYS A 338 -0.60 -21.47 -2.35
CA LYS A 338 0.51 -20.52 -2.26
C LYS A 338 0.44 -19.71 -0.97
N ASP A 339 1.59 -19.15 -0.56
CA ASP A 339 1.68 -18.33 0.65
C ASP A 339 0.85 -17.04 0.56
N LEU A 340 0.63 -16.54 -0.65
CA LEU A 340 -0.26 -15.42 -0.93
C LEU A 340 -1.37 -15.88 -1.88
N LEU A 341 -2.62 -15.65 -1.51
CA LEU A 341 -3.75 -15.91 -2.38
C LEU A 341 -4.92 -14.96 -2.13
N VAL A 342 -5.68 -14.70 -3.19
CA VAL A 342 -7.00 -14.07 -3.11
C VAL A 342 -8.06 -15.08 -3.56
N SER A 343 -9.14 -15.19 -2.80
CA SER A 343 -10.24 -16.11 -3.10
C SER A 343 -11.55 -15.37 -3.21
N MET A 344 -12.38 -15.75 -4.18
CA MET A 344 -13.79 -15.38 -4.29
C MET A 344 -14.64 -16.64 -4.24
N LEU A 345 -15.58 -16.69 -3.30
CA LEU A 345 -16.43 -17.86 -3.07
C LEU A 345 -17.55 -17.99 -4.10
N ASP A 346 -18.17 -16.86 -4.48
CA ASP A 346 -19.33 -16.80 -5.34
C ASP A 346 -19.26 -15.61 -6.29
N LEU A 347 -19.28 -15.86 -7.59
CA LEU A 347 -19.19 -14.82 -8.62
C LEU A 347 -20.44 -13.92 -8.66
N ASP A 348 -21.57 -14.38 -8.14
CA ASP A 348 -22.84 -13.67 -8.19
C ASP A 348 -23.10 -12.77 -6.96
N LYS A 349 -22.24 -12.88 -5.96
CA LYS A 349 -22.33 -12.08 -4.72
C LYS A 349 -21.41 -10.85 -4.77
N PRO A 350 -21.72 -9.79 -3.98
CA PRO A 350 -20.82 -8.68 -3.75
C PRO A 350 -19.49 -9.15 -3.14
N TYR A 351 -18.48 -8.29 -3.20
CA TYR A 351 -17.13 -8.60 -2.69
C TYR A 351 -17.05 -8.66 -1.16
N ASP A 352 -17.99 -8.03 -0.45
CA ASP A 352 -18.06 -8.00 1.01
C ASP A 352 -18.64 -9.30 1.61
N ASN A 353 -18.90 -9.28 2.92
CA ASN A 353 -19.51 -10.38 3.67
C ASN A 353 -18.78 -11.72 3.55
N GLY A 354 -17.43 -11.66 3.56
CA GLY A 354 -16.60 -12.86 3.46
C GLY A 354 -16.58 -13.53 2.08
N ASN A 355 -17.19 -12.91 1.05
CA ASN A 355 -17.15 -13.46 -0.30
C ASN A 355 -15.75 -13.37 -0.95
N VAL A 356 -15.00 -12.33 -0.63
CA VAL A 356 -13.59 -12.19 -1.07
C VAL A 356 -12.67 -12.17 0.13
N LEU A 357 -11.67 -13.05 0.11
CA LEU A 357 -10.66 -13.18 1.15
C LEU A 357 -9.26 -13.06 0.55
N PHE A 358 -8.42 -12.31 1.24
CA PHE A 358 -6.99 -12.24 0.98
C PHE A 358 -6.26 -13.03 2.07
N LEU A 359 -5.45 -14.00 1.71
CA LEU A 359 -4.75 -14.85 2.63
C LEU A 359 -3.24 -14.67 2.48
N SER A 360 -2.56 -14.56 3.62
CA SER A 360 -1.11 -14.48 3.70
C SER A 360 -0.60 -15.45 4.76
N LEU A 361 0.20 -16.42 4.35
CA LEU A 361 0.87 -17.38 5.22
C LEU A 361 2.30 -16.91 5.51
N SER A 362 2.75 -17.07 6.75
CA SER A 362 4.18 -16.90 7.07
C SER A 362 5.03 -17.85 6.22
N PRO A 363 6.30 -17.54 5.90
CA PRO A 363 7.16 -18.46 5.18
C PRO A 363 7.28 -19.81 5.90
N LYS A 364 7.37 -20.90 5.14
CA LYS A 364 7.57 -22.23 5.69
C LYS A 364 8.92 -22.35 6.39
N GLY A 365 8.90 -22.82 7.67
CA GLY A 365 10.10 -22.99 8.46
C GLY A 365 10.69 -21.68 9.00
N ASP A 366 10.00 -20.56 8.90
CA ASP A 366 10.42 -19.30 9.52
C ASP A 366 9.95 -19.24 10.98
N GLU A 367 10.82 -19.67 11.87
CA GLU A 367 10.57 -19.69 13.31
C GLU A 367 10.48 -18.29 13.94
N THR A 368 10.87 -17.24 13.22
CA THR A 368 10.65 -15.86 13.67
C THR A 368 9.19 -15.42 13.51
N LYS A 369 8.42 -16.14 12.72
CA LYS A 369 7.00 -15.84 12.43
C LYS A 369 6.02 -16.85 13.02
N ALA A 370 6.41 -18.10 13.19
CA ALA A 370 5.55 -19.14 13.77
C ALA A 370 6.41 -20.25 14.40
N PRO A 371 5.93 -20.97 15.45
CA PRO A 371 6.64 -22.10 16.01
C PRO A 371 6.89 -23.22 14.99
N GLU A 372 7.85 -24.09 15.25
CA GLU A 372 8.20 -25.22 14.37
C GLU A 372 6.96 -26.07 13.98
N GLY A 373 6.86 -26.42 12.71
CA GLY A 373 5.73 -27.19 12.15
C GLY A 373 4.39 -26.43 12.10
N ARG A 374 4.42 -25.12 12.29
CA ARG A 374 3.27 -24.22 12.32
C ARG A 374 3.42 -23.06 11.31
N ARG A 375 2.32 -22.40 11.04
CA ARG A 375 2.27 -21.22 10.16
C ARG A 375 1.35 -20.14 10.77
N ALA A 376 1.76 -18.91 10.71
CA ALA A 376 0.89 -17.77 10.95
C ALA A 376 0.08 -17.49 9.67
N LEU A 377 -1.24 -17.51 9.78
CA LEU A 377 -2.16 -17.21 8.69
C LEU A 377 -2.88 -15.90 9.00
N THR A 378 -2.63 -14.87 8.20
CA THR A 378 -3.42 -13.63 8.20
C THR A 378 -4.46 -13.72 7.10
N VAL A 379 -5.71 -13.47 7.47
CA VAL A 379 -6.85 -13.42 6.55
C VAL A 379 -7.43 -12.02 6.61
N GLU A 380 -7.58 -11.39 5.47
CA GLU A 380 -8.24 -10.09 5.36
C GLU A 380 -9.48 -10.24 4.49
N SER A 381 -10.60 -9.71 4.97
CA SER A 381 -11.86 -9.69 4.26
C SER A 381 -12.37 -8.26 4.10
N MET A 382 -13.19 -8.03 3.11
CA MET A 382 -13.75 -6.71 2.82
C MET A 382 -15.11 -6.54 3.47
N MET A 383 -15.28 -5.44 4.22
CA MET A 383 -16.58 -5.01 4.75
C MET A 383 -16.94 -3.65 4.14
N ASP A 384 -18.17 -3.52 3.62
CA ASP A 384 -18.68 -2.23 3.14
C ASP A 384 -18.69 -1.21 4.28
N VAL A 385 -18.05 -0.07 4.06
CA VAL A 385 -17.94 1.00 5.07
C VAL A 385 -19.32 1.51 5.50
N GLY A 386 -20.31 1.50 4.60
CA GLY A 386 -21.68 1.90 4.92
C GLY A 386 -22.42 0.91 5.84
N LYS A 387 -21.94 -0.32 5.97
CA LYS A 387 -22.55 -1.36 6.82
C LYS A 387 -21.84 -1.52 8.17
N TRP A 388 -20.77 -0.76 8.41
CA TRP A 388 -19.92 -0.92 9.58
C TRP A 388 -20.67 -0.85 10.91
N GLU A 389 -21.57 0.14 11.08
CA GLU A 389 -22.32 0.34 12.33
C GLU A 389 -23.42 -0.71 12.55
N GLU A 390 -23.86 -1.37 11.48
CA GLU A 390 -24.96 -2.35 11.51
C GLU A 390 -24.46 -3.78 11.68
N THR A 391 -23.18 -4.03 11.42
CA THR A 391 -22.61 -5.38 11.39
C THR A 391 -21.96 -5.74 12.70
N LEU A 392 -22.41 -6.83 13.34
CA LEU A 392 -21.71 -7.43 14.46
C LEU A 392 -20.43 -8.09 13.92
N LEU A 393 -19.27 -7.58 14.34
CA LEU A 393 -17.99 -8.04 13.82
C LEU A 393 -17.75 -9.54 14.06
N VAL A 394 -18.27 -10.07 15.17
CA VAL A 394 -18.15 -11.50 15.48
C VAL A 394 -18.91 -12.36 14.46
N ASP A 395 -20.14 -11.98 14.09
CA ASP A 395 -20.94 -12.73 13.10
C ASP A 395 -20.25 -12.67 11.72
N TYR A 396 -19.73 -11.50 11.37
CA TYR A 396 -18.96 -11.32 10.14
C TYR A 396 -17.72 -12.23 10.09
N GLN A 397 -16.96 -12.30 11.17
CA GLN A 397 -15.79 -13.17 11.27
C GLN A 397 -16.16 -14.65 11.17
N GLN A 398 -17.33 -15.07 11.65
CA GLN A 398 -17.81 -16.43 11.48
C GLN A 398 -18.08 -16.76 10.00
N GLU A 399 -18.66 -15.83 9.23
CA GLU A 399 -18.82 -16.02 7.78
C GLU A 399 -17.46 -16.15 7.07
N VAL A 400 -16.49 -15.35 7.46
CA VAL A 400 -15.11 -15.49 6.97
C VAL A 400 -14.54 -16.88 7.28
N MET A 401 -14.75 -17.41 8.48
CA MET A 401 -14.30 -18.76 8.85
C MET A 401 -14.95 -19.85 8.01
N LYS A 402 -16.25 -19.75 7.71
CA LYS A 402 -16.93 -20.69 6.80
C LYS A 402 -16.29 -20.73 5.43
N HIS A 403 -15.95 -19.57 4.86
CA HIS A 403 -15.24 -19.50 3.59
C HIS A 403 -13.85 -20.13 3.69
N LEU A 404 -13.11 -19.87 4.77
CA LEU A 404 -11.80 -20.48 5.01
C LEU A 404 -11.85 -22.00 5.05
N TYR A 405 -12.86 -22.60 5.70
CA TYR A 405 -13.03 -24.06 5.72
C TYR A 405 -13.30 -24.64 4.32
N HIS A 406 -13.86 -23.83 3.42
CA HIS A 406 -14.01 -24.24 2.03
C HIS A 406 -12.68 -24.21 1.27
N ILE A 407 -11.82 -23.22 1.53
CA ILE A 407 -10.50 -23.09 0.88
C ILE A 407 -9.50 -24.08 1.44
N ILE A 408 -9.50 -24.27 2.77
CA ILE A 408 -8.56 -25.13 3.51
C ILE A 408 -9.37 -26.20 4.26
N PRO A 409 -9.63 -27.35 3.63
CA PRO A 409 -10.35 -28.43 4.29
C PRO A 409 -9.66 -28.87 5.58
N PHE A 410 -10.47 -29.23 6.58
CA PHE A 410 -10.00 -29.64 7.92
C PHE A 410 -9.31 -28.55 8.75
N LEU A 411 -9.33 -27.29 8.33
CA LEU A 411 -8.68 -26.18 9.05
C LEU A 411 -9.13 -26.15 10.52
N GLU A 412 -10.41 -26.37 10.82
CA GLU A 412 -10.96 -26.38 12.18
C GLU A 412 -10.22 -27.34 13.14
N HIS A 413 -9.76 -28.50 12.63
CA HIS A 413 -9.06 -29.50 13.44
C HIS A 413 -7.57 -29.20 13.66
N TYR A 414 -7.02 -28.27 12.89
CA TYR A 414 -5.59 -27.95 12.89
C TYR A 414 -5.30 -26.48 13.20
N THR A 415 -6.32 -25.73 13.55
CA THR A 415 -6.20 -24.38 14.09
C THR A 415 -5.90 -24.46 15.58
N GLU A 416 -4.79 -23.89 16.03
CA GLU A 416 -4.39 -23.85 17.42
C GLU A 416 -4.80 -22.54 18.10
N PHE A 417 -4.98 -21.49 17.29
CA PHE A 417 -5.27 -20.16 17.76
C PHE A 417 -6.07 -19.40 16.71
N VAL A 418 -7.09 -18.67 17.15
CA VAL A 418 -7.85 -17.71 16.32
C VAL A 418 -8.04 -16.44 17.14
N ASP A 419 -7.67 -15.31 16.58
CA ASP A 419 -7.93 -14.01 17.18
C ASP A 419 -9.05 -13.26 16.46
N PHE A 420 -10.19 -13.15 17.12
CA PHE A 420 -11.32 -12.35 16.69
C PHE A 420 -11.33 -10.95 17.35
N GLN A 421 -10.58 -10.76 18.44
CA GLN A 421 -10.64 -9.55 19.23
C GLN A 421 -9.85 -8.40 18.65
N TRP A 422 -8.68 -8.70 18.05
CA TRP A 422 -7.79 -7.66 17.52
C TRP A 422 -8.50 -6.68 16.57
N ALA A 423 -9.30 -7.18 15.65
CA ALA A 423 -10.03 -6.34 14.72
C ALA A 423 -11.05 -5.43 15.42
N SER A 424 -11.73 -5.95 16.46
CA SER A 424 -12.69 -5.17 17.26
C SER A 424 -12.01 -4.00 17.99
N ASP A 425 -10.77 -4.21 18.44
CA ASP A 425 -10.05 -3.21 19.23
C ASP A 425 -9.40 -2.12 18.37
N HIS A 426 -9.01 -2.45 17.13
CA HIS A 426 -8.18 -1.61 16.28
C HIS A 426 -8.91 -0.99 15.09
N VAL A 427 -9.76 -1.74 14.39
CA VAL A 427 -10.42 -1.25 13.18
C VAL A 427 -11.37 -0.08 13.42
N PRO A 428 -12.15 -0.01 14.53
CA PRO A 428 -13.04 1.13 14.79
C PRO A 428 -12.33 2.48 14.90
N ASN A 429 -11.03 2.48 15.19
CA ASN A 429 -10.26 3.72 15.32
C ASN A 429 -9.85 4.34 13.98
N TRP A 430 -10.20 3.75 12.86
CA TRP A 430 -10.00 4.21 11.47
C TRP A 430 -8.57 4.68 11.12
N SER A 431 -7.81 5.20 12.09
CA SER A 431 -6.43 5.68 11.90
C SER A 431 -5.47 4.60 11.41
N TYR A 432 -5.79 3.36 11.71
CA TYR A 432 -4.97 2.18 11.40
C TYR A 432 -5.62 1.26 10.39
N SER A 433 -6.83 1.61 9.93
CA SER A 433 -7.58 0.77 9.02
C SER A 433 -7.02 0.84 7.61
N HIS A 434 -7.00 -0.30 6.96
CA HIS A 434 -6.71 -0.39 5.55
C HIS A 434 -8.01 -0.29 4.75
N PHE A 435 -8.04 0.63 3.78
CA PHE A 435 -9.22 0.84 2.95
C PHE A 435 -8.94 0.51 1.49
N LEU A 436 -9.94 -0.06 0.84
CA LEU A 436 -10.07 -0.04 -0.60
C LEU A 436 -10.93 1.17 -0.99
N TYR A 437 -10.40 1.98 -1.88
CA TYR A 437 -11.02 3.24 -2.25
C TYR A 437 -11.81 3.14 -3.55
N LYS A 438 -12.92 3.86 -3.62
CA LYS A 438 -13.62 4.16 -4.86
C LYS A 438 -13.26 5.57 -5.32
N VAL A 439 -12.86 5.70 -6.58
CA VAL A 439 -12.54 6.99 -7.21
C VAL A 439 -13.60 7.34 -8.23
N THR A 440 -14.11 8.57 -8.17
CA THR A 440 -15.20 9.06 -9.04
C THR A 440 -14.71 9.81 -10.28
N SER A 441 -13.42 10.18 -10.33
CA SER A 441 -12.85 10.96 -11.43
C SER A 441 -12.16 10.06 -12.47
N ASP A 442 -12.47 10.25 -13.74
CA ASP A 442 -11.80 9.53 -14.84
C ASP A 442 -10.33 9.95 -15.07
N PHE A 443 -9.87 11.04 -14.45
CA PHE A 443 -8.53 11.63 -14.65
C PHE A 443 -7.59 11.51 -13.45
N TYR A 444 -8.00 10.82 -12.41
CA TYR A 444 -7.25 10.70 -11.15
C TYR A 444 -5.85 10.10 -11.28
N TRP A 445 -5.64 9.27 -12.28
CA TRP A 445 -4.38 8.55 -12.45
C TRP A 445 -3.24 9.43 -12.99
N ARG A 446 -3.52 10.61 -13.56
CA ARG A 446 -2.50 11.50 -14.13
C ARG A 446 -1.84 12.41 -13.09
N GLU A 447 -2.58 12.84 -12.09
CA GLU A 447 -2.14 13.87 -11.14
C GLU A 447 -2.16 13.42 -9.68
N GLY A 448 -2.54 12.16 -9.44
CA GLY A 448 -2.97 11.68 -8.14
C GLY A 448 -4.42 12.03 -7.87
N VAL A 449 -5.02 11.38 -6.88
CA VAL A 449 -6.43 11.60 -6.52
C VAL A 449 -6.53 12.77 -5.56
N VAL A 450 -5.70 12.75 -4.53
CA VAL A 450 -5.57 13.84 -3.55
C VAL A 450 -4.22 14.53 -3.78
N PRO A 451 -4.19 15.86 -3.92
CA PRO A 451 -2.93 16.56 -4.11
C PRO A 451 -2.06 16.46 -2.87
N VAL A 452 -0.75 16.30 -3.08
CA VAL A 452 0.22 16.31 -1.98
C VAL A 452 0.25 17.66 -1.27
N LYS A 453 0.19 18.76 -2.01
CA LYS A 453 0.13 20.12 -1.45
C LYS A 453 -1.30 20.59 -1.37
N MET A 454 -1.85 20.65 -0.17
CA MET A 454 -3.22 21.07 0.09
C MET A 454 -3.36 22.59 0.19
N SER A 455 -2.35 23.27 0.73
CA SER A 455 -2.28 24.73 0.81
C SER A 455 -0.83 25.19 0.95
N LYS A 456 -0.59 26.48 1.19
CA LYS A 456 0.77 27.08 1.25
C LYS A 456 1.76 26.28 2.11
N ASN A 457 1.32 25.82 3.30
CA ASN A 457 2.19 25.15 4.28
C ASN A 457 1.57 23.84 4.81
N ILE A 458 0.51 23.34 4.18
CA ILE A 458 -0.17 22.08 4.54
C ILE A 458 0.05 21.08 3.43
N TYR A 459 0.52 19.91 3.81
CA TYR A 459 0.76 18.80 2.93
C TYR A 459 -0.01 17.58 3.42
N PHE A 460 -0.43 16.75 2.48
CA PHE A 460 -1.09 15.48 2.73
C PHE A 460 -0.30 14.38 2.06
N VAL A 461 0.06 13.35 2.80
CA VAL A 461 0.80 12.20 2.30
C VAL A 461 0.15 10.91 2.78
N GLY A 462 0.07 9.94 1.91
CA GLY A 462 -0.55 8.66 2.23
C GLY A 462 -1.08 7.92 1.00
N LYS A 463 -1.79 6.84 1.27
CA LYS A 463 -2.35 5.94 0.24
C LYS A 463 -3.37 6.63 -0.66
N GLU A 464 -4.09 7.64 -0.17
CA GLU A 464 -5.13 8.36 -0.92
C GLU A 464 -4.59 9.29 -2.00
N ASN A 465 -3.29 9.66 -1.95
CA ASN A 465 -2.68 10.45 -3.02
C ASN A 465 -2.60 9.63 -4.32
N PHE A 466 -2.09 8.39 -4.22
CA PHE A 466 -1.85 7.50 -5.35
C PHE A 466 -2.28 6.07 -5.00
N PRO A 467 -3.57 5.81 -4.76
CA PRO A 467 -4.04 4.53 -4.23
C PRO A 467 -3.70 3.35 -5.14
N TYR A 468 -3.60 3.58 -6.44
CA TYR A 468 -3.25 2.58 -7.45
C TYR A 468 -1.78 2.18 -7.49
N LEU A 469 -0.91 2.88 -6.76
CA LEU A 469 0.52 2.54 -6.64
C LEU A 469 0.84 1.81 -5.33
N GLY A 470 -0.16 1.59 -4.47
CA GLY A 470 0.05 0.90 -3.19
C GLY A 470 1.15 1.56 -2.35
N LEU A 471 2.08 0.74 -1.86
CA LEU A 471 3.21 1.19 -1.03
C LEU A 471 4.12 2.21 -1.73
N GLU A 472 4.38 2.01 -3.03
CA GLU A 472 5.17 2.97 -3.80
C GLU A 472 4.52 4.36 -3.83
N GLY A 473 3.19 4.41 -3.97
CA GLY A 473 2.42 5.65 -3.98
C GLY A 473 2.48 6.40 -2.65
N GLU A 474 2.42 5.67 -1.54
CA GLU A 474 2.55 6.25 -0.21
C GLU A 474 3.92 6.87 0.00
N ILE A 475 5.01 6.12 -0.23
CA ILE A 475 6.38 6.63 -0.09
C ILE A 475 6.63 7.79 -1.06
N PHE A 476 6.17 7.67 -2.29
CA PHE A 476 6.30 8.72 -3.32
C PHE A 476 5.61 10.02 -2.90
N SER A 477 4.43 9.96 -2.31
CA SER A 477 3.72 11.15 -1.80
C SER A 477 4.54 11.86 -0.72
N GLY A 478 5.17 11.11 0.19
CA GLY A 478 6.04 11.63 1.23
C GLY A 478 7.27 12.36 0.67
N LEU A 479 7.99 11.71 -0.23
CA LEU A 479 9.16 12.31 -0.89
C LEU A 479 8.77 13.58 -1.67
N SER A 480 7.60 13.58 -2.30
CA SER A 480 7.07 14.73 -3.02
C SER A 480 6.77 15.92 -2.10
N ALA A 481 6.16 15.66 -0.94
CA ALA A 481 5.90 16.69 0.08
C ALA A 481 7.21 17.31 0.58
N ALA A 482 8.19 16.48 0.91
CA ALA A 482 9.50 16.94 1.36
C ALA A 482 10.18 17.85 0.32
N GLN A 483 10.16 17.47 -0.95
CA GLN A 483 10.75 18.27 -2.02
C GLN A 483 10.04 19.60 -2.24
N GLU A 484 8.71 19.63 -2.16
CA GLU A 484 7.95 20.87 -2.25
C GLU A 484 8.28 21.83 -1.08
N ILE A 485 8.49 21.31 0.12
CA ILE A 485 8.93 22.11 1.27
C ILE A 485 10.34 22.66 1.03
N LEU A 486 11.26 21.83 0.54
CA LEU A 486 12.64 22.22 0.24
C LEU A 486 12.76 23.28 -0.86
N LYS A 487 11.89 23.25 -1.88
CA LYS A 487 11.85 24.24 -2.98
C LYS A 487 11.30 25.61 -2.58
N ASN A 488 10.40 25.66 -1.60
CA ASN A 488 9.72 26.91 -1.18
C ASN A 488 10.63 27.89 -0.43
N GLU A 489 11.86 27.53 -0.14
CA GLU A 489 12.88 28.39 0.40
C GLU A 489 14.03 28.49 -0.59
N SER A 490 14.51 29.72 -0.86
CA SER A 490 15.67 29.97 -1.71
C SER A 490 16.87 29.17 -1.22
N TRP A 491 17.13 28.05 -1.87
CA TRP A 491 18.26 27.16 -1.56
C TRP A 491 19.54 27.69 -2.15
N PRO A 492 20.65 27.73 -1.39
CA PRO A 492 21.96 27.82 -2.01
C PRO A 492 22.17 26.56 -2.86
N ASN A 493 22.62 26.77 -4.09
CA ASN A 493 22.85 25.78 -5.14
C ASN A 493 23.83 24.66 -4.72
N PHE A 494 23.43 23.69 -3.91
CA PHE A 494 24.31 22.60 -3.45
C PHE A 494 24.05 21.24 -4.11
N ILE A 495 23.13 21.13 -5.07
CA ILE A 495 23.00 19.93 -5.89
C ILE A 495 22.95 20.36 -7.36
N ARG A 496 24.10 20.73 -7.89
CA ARG A 496 24.47 20.47 -9.29
C ARG A 496 25.55 19.41 -9.29
N PRO A 497 25.43 18.37 -10.15
CA PRO A 497 26.44 17.33 -10.30
C PRO A 497 27.74 17.94 -10.81
#